data_9d7949b6891d160987c4754447c8fcb8
#
_entry.id   9d7949b6891d160987c4754447c8fcb8
#
_cell.length_a   1.000
_cell.length_b   1.000
_cell.length_c   1.000
_cell.angle_alpha   90.00
_cell.angle_beta   90.00
_cell.angle_gamma   90.00
#
_symmetry.space_group_name_H-M   'P 1'
#
loop_
_entity.id
_entity.type
_entity.pdbx_description
1 polymer ?
#
loop_
_entity_poly.entity_id
_entity_poly.type
_entity_poly.pdbx_seq_one_letter_code
_entity_poly.pdbx_strand_id
1 'polypeptide(L)'
;MRKHIEVYGTAANFHEKNVIQINDTHPALVIPELMRILMDDAGLDWDTAWNITTHSVAYTNHTVLSEALERWPQELMQSLLPRVWTIITEIARRYQEKIENYYHDEAKTRELAIIWDGQVRMANLCIAGGMAVNGVSALHSDILRNDVFKIGRASCRERV
;
A
#
# COMPACT_ATOMS: atom_id res chain seq x y z
N MET A 1 -9.57 14.94 3.11
CA MET A 1 -8.88 15.51 4.29
C MET A 1 -9.45 16.88 4.72
N ARG A 2 -9.42 17.94 3.91
CA ARG A 2 -9.90 19.29 4.33
C ARG A 2 -11.28 19.25 4.97
N LYS A 3 -12.28 18.69 4.29
CA LYS A 3 -13.65 18.58 4.81
C LYS A 3 -13.71 17.77 6.12
N HIS A 4 -12.88 16.76 6.28
CA HIS A 4 -12.78 15.98 7.52
C HIS A 4 -12.28 16.86 8.68
N ILE A 5 -11.22 17.64 8.46
CA ILE A 5 -10.66 18.55 9.48
C ILE A 5 -11.66 19.67 9.83
N GLU A 6 -12.37 20.20 8.85
CA GLU A 6 -13.46 21.20 9.09
C GLU A 6 -14.55 20.66 10.02
N VAL A 7 -14.91 19.37 9.88
CA VAL A 7 -15.98 18.75 10.67
C VAL A 7 -15.48 18.26 12.03
N TYR A 8 -14.30 17.64 12.08
CA TYR A 8 -13.81 16.94 13.27
C TYR A 8 -12.66 17.64 13.99
N GLY A 9 -12.14 18.74 13.46
CA GLY A 9 -11.09 19.55 14.06
C GLY A 9 -9.68 18.94 14.04
N THR A 10 -9.51 17.73 13.50
CA THR A 10 -8.24 16.99 13.48
C THR A 10 -8.15 16.03 12.33
N ALA A 11 -6.92 15.72 11.87
CA ALA A 11 -6.65 14.65 10.93
C ALA A 11 -6.41 13.29 11.63
N ALA A 12 -6.11 13.29 12.93
CA ALA A 12 -5.65 12.11 13.66
C ALA A 12 -6.70 10.98 13.74
N ASN A 13 -7.99 11.30 13.70
CA ASN A 13 -9.08 10.35 13.71
C ASN A 13 -9.67 10.03 12.31
N PHE A 14 -8.91 10.32 11.24
CA PHE A 14 -9.39 10.14 9.87
C PHE A 14 -9.84 8.71 9.59
N HIS A 15 -9.08 7.72 10.01
CA HIS A 15 -9.34 6.29 9.82
C HIS A 15 -10.59 5.78 10.58
N GLU A 16 -11.02 6.47 11.63
CA GLU A 16 -12.24 6.11 12.37
C GLU A 16 -13.54 6.47 11.63
N LYS A 17 -13.46 7.42 10.70
CA LYS A 17 -14.60 8.03 10.03
C LYS A 17 -14.61 7.84 8.52
N ASN A 18 -13.49 7.39 7.94
CA ASN A 18 -13.33 7.31 6.49
C ASN A 18 -12.64 6.02 6.07
N VAL A 19 -13.17 5.40 5.02
CA VAL A 19 -12.55 4.29 4.31
C VAL A 19 -12.39 4.70 2.86
N ILE A 20 -11.22 4.41 2.30
CA ILE A 20 -10.88 4.62 0.89
C ILE A 20 -10.78 3.25 0.23
N GLN A 21 -11.73 2.94 -0.65
CA GLN A 21 -11.69 1.71 -1.43
C GLN A 21 -10.86 1.93 -2.69
N ILE A 22 -9.71 1.24 -2.80
CA ILE A 22 -8.90 1.15 -4.01
C ILE A 22 -9.50 0.06 -4.89
N ASN A 23 -10.03 0.46 -6.05
CA ASN A 23 -10.60 -0.44 -7.02
C ASN A 23 -9.55 -0.71 -8.11
N ASP A 24 -8.89 -1.86 -8.05
CA ASP A 24 -7.64 -2.19 -8.74
C ASP A 24 -6.47 -1.26 -8.34
N THR A 25 -5.35 -1.27 -9.09
CA THR A 25 -4.14 -0.50 -8.76
C THR A 25 -4.15 0.93 -9.29
N HIS A 26 -5.10 1.32 -10.13
CA HIS A 26 -5.15 2.65 -10.75
C HIS A 26 -5.05 3.80 -9.74
N PRO A 27 -5.75 3.78 -8.58
CA PRO A 27 -5.61 4.82 -7.57
C PRO A 27 -4.58 4.49 -6.47
N ALA A 28 -3.64 3.57 -6.68
CA ALA A 28 -2.68 3.11 -5.66
C ALA A 28 -1.87 4.24 -5.01
N LEU A 29 -1.61 5.32 -5.77
CA LEU A 29 -0.90 6.50 -5.25
C LEU A 29 -1.65 7.22 -4.12
N VAL A 30 -2.91 6.89 -3.85
CA VAL A 30 -3.62 7.40 -2.68
C VAL A 30 -2.91 7.06 -1.37
N ILE A 31 -2.19 5.94 -1.31
CA ILE A 31 -1.45 5.50 -0.12
C ILE A 31 -0.33 6.49 0.22
N PRO A 32 0.68 6.72 -0.64
CA PRO A 32 1.73 7.67 -0.34
C PRO A 32 1.24 9.12 -0.34
N GLU A 33 0.20 9.47 -1.08
CA GLU A 33 -0.37 10.81 -1.05
C GLU A 33 -1.13 11.08 0.26
N LEU A 34 -1.85 10.10 0.81
CA LEU A 34 -2.45 10.24 2.14
C LEU A 34 -1.38 10.42 3.21
N MET A 35 -0.28 9.64 3.13
CA MET A 35 0.89 9.84 3.99
C MET A 35 1.44 11.26 3.89
N ARG A 36 1.63 11.78 2.65
CA ARG A 36 2.11 13.14 2.43
C ARG A 36 1.20 14.18 3.09
N ILE A 37 -0.10 14.07 2.88
CA ILE A 37 -1.09 15.01 3.45
C ILE A 37 -1.06 14.94 4.98
N LEU A 38 -0.99 13.75 5.55
CA LEU A 38 -0.96 13.58 7.00
C LEU A 38 0.33 14.13 7.63
N MET A 39 1.47 13.93 6.98
CA MET A 39 2.77 14.41 7.48
C MET A 39 3.01 15.88 7.15
N ASP A 40 2.91 16.25 5.88
CA ASP A 40 3.36 17.57 5.40
C ASP A 40 2.29 18.65 5.64
N ASP A 41 1.00 18.34 5.46
CA ASP A 41 -0.07 19.30 5.58
C ASP A 41 -0.68 19.30 7.00
N ALA A 42 -0.78 18.15 7.66
CA ALA A 42 -1.38 18.01 9.00
C ALA A 42 -0.34 17.91 10.13
N GLY A 43 0.96 17.81 9.83
CA GLY A 43 2.06 17.84 10.81
C GLY A 43 2.18 16.59 11.68
N LEU A 44 1.63 15.45 11.24
CA LEU A 44 1.74 14.20 11.98
C LEU A 44 3.09 13.51 11.71
N ASP A 45 3.58 12.77 12.70
CA ASP A 45 4.76 11.92 12.52
C ASP A 45 4.46 10.72 11.59
N TRP A 46 5.54 10.06 11.14
CA TRP A 46 5.44 8.93 10.22
C TRP A 46 4.56 7.79 10.74
N ASP A 47 4.77 7.38 11.98
CA ASP A 47 4.14 6.18 12.52
C ASP A 47 2.63 6.41 12.75
N THR A 48 2.26 7.61 13.21
CA THR A 48 0.87 8.04 13.30
C THR A 48 0.22 8.12 11.91
N ALA A 49 0.87 8.74 10.93
CA ALA A 49 0.38 8.84 9.56
C ALA A 49 0.24 7.46 8.90
N TRP A 50 1.20 6.57 9.12
CA TRP A 50 1.15 5.20 8.59
C TRP A 50 0.02 4.39 9.22
N ASN A 51 -0.16 4.49 10.53
CA ASN A 51 -1.29 3.85 11.21
C ASN A 51 -2.63 4.32 10.64
N ILE A 52 -2.82 5.62 10.47
CA ILE A 52 -4.04 6.19 9.88
C ILE A 52 -4.22 5.66 8.46
N THR A 53 -3.19 5.71 7.62
CA THR A 53 -3.25 5.27 6.21
C THR A 53 -3.63 3.81 6.11
N THR A 54 -2.94 2.92 6.85
CA THR A 54 -3.18 1.47 6.80
C THR A 54 -4.51 1.03 7.43
N HIS A 55 -5.20 1.90 8.13
CA HIS A 55 -6.55 1.67 8.65
C HIS A 55 -7.64 2.44 7.88
N SER A 56 -7.25 3.18 6.83
CA SER A 56 -8.20 3.92 5.98
C SER A 56 -8.36 3.32 4.59
N VAL A 57 -7.40 2.50 4.12
CA VAL A 57 -7.36 2.02 2.73
C VAL A 57 -7.71 0.54 2.66
N ALA A 58 -8.63 0.17 1.77
CA ALA A 58 -8.93 -1.21 1.40
C ALA A 58 -8.70 -1.41 -0.10
N TYR A 59 -8.18 -2.57 -0.49
CA TYR A 59 -7.80 -2.88 -1.87
C TYR A 59 -8.58 -4.05 -2.43
N THR A 60 -9.24 -3.86 -3.57
CA THR A 60 -9.85 -4.92 -4.36
C THR A 60 -9.07 -5.08 -5.67
N ASN A 61 -8.51 -6.27 -5.88
CA ASN A 61 -7.80 -6.61 -7.10
C ASN A 61 -8.75 -7.21 -8.14
N HIS A 62 -8.65 -6.76 -9.39
CA HIS A 62 -9.38 -7.27 -10.54
C HIS A 62 -8.50 -8.06 -11.52
N THR A 63 -7.17 -7.98 -11.35
CA THR A 63 -6.18 -8.54 -12.27
C THR A 63 -5.67 -9.88 -11.76
N VAL A 64 -5.88 -10.96 -12.54
CA VAL A 64 -5.49 -12.34 -12.20
C VAL A 64 -4.10 -12.68 -12.71
N LEU A 65 -3.71 -12.13 -13.87
CA LEU A 65 -2.43 -12.42 -14.51
C LEU A 65 -1.32 -11.57 -13.90
N SER A 66 -0.29 -12.21 -13.36
CA SER A 66 0.82 -11.52 -12.71
C SER A 66 1.58 -10.58 -13.64
N GLU A 67 1.68 -10.92 -14.94
CA GLU A 67 2.29 -10.08 -15.98
C GLU A 67 1.48 -8.83 -16.32
N ALA A 68 0.19 -8.82 -16.03
CA ALA A 68 -0.69 -7.67 -16.25
C ALA A 68 -0.77 -6.73 -15.04
N LEU A 69 -0.11 -7.05 -13.93
CA LEU A 69 -0.04 -6.19 -12.77
C LEU A 69 0.74 -4.91 -13.07
N GLU A 70 0.16 -3.79 -12.72
CA GLU A 70 0.69 -2.45 -13.02
C GLU A 70 2.06 -2.20 -12.37
N ARG A 71 3.00 -1.72 -13.19
CA ARG A 71 4.36 -1.37 -12.77
C ARG A 71 4.75 -0.03 -13.40
N TRP A 72 5.48 0.78 -12.65
CA TRP A 72 5.96 2.08 -13.11
C TRP A 72 7.46 2.21 -12.94
N PRO A 73 8.20 2.76 -13.93
CA PRO A 73 9.62 3.05 -13.76
C PRO A 73 9.84 3.99 -12.55
N GLN A 74 10.81 3.64 -11.70
CA GLN A 74 11.15 4.48 -10.55
C GLN A 74 11.58 5.89 -10.94
N GLU A 75 12.29 6.03 -12.06
CA GLU A 75 12.75 7.31 -12.58
C GLU A 75 11.58 8.24 -12.94
N LEU A 76 10.50 7.67 -13.47
CA LEU A 76 9.27 8.43 -13.75
C LEU A 76 8.66 8.96 -12.47
N MET A 77 8.52 8.10 -11.44
CA MET A 77 7.98 8.51 -10.13
C MET A 77 8.86 9.57 -9.48
N GLN A 78 10.17 9.38 -9.52
CA GLN A 78 11.13 10.32 -8.96
C GLN A 78 11.08 11.69 -9.64
N SER A 79 10.95 11.73 -10.98
CA SER A 79 10.95 12.98 -11.75
C SER A 79 9.64 13.75 -11.63
N LEU A 80 8.49 13.05 -11.67
CA LEU A 80 7.17 13.69 -11.66
C LEU A 80 6.63 13.97 -10.25
N LEU A 81 6.93 13.10 -9.30
CA LEU A 81 6.37 13.12 -7.94
C LEU A 81 7.45 12.95 -6.87
N PRO A 82 8.45 13.84 -6.78
CA PRO A 82 9.64 13.62 -5.95
C PRO A 82 9.31 13.43 -4.46
N ARG A 83 8.33 14.13 -3.90
CA ARG A 83 7.94 13.95 -2.51
C ARG A 83 7.19 12.62 -2.27
N VAL A 84 6.28 12.27 -3.17
CA VAL A 84 5.59 10.97 -3.13
C VAL A 84 6.59 9.82 -3.30
N TRP A 85 7.56 9.99 -4.17
CA TRP A 85 8.65 9.04 -4.36
C TRP A 85 9.44 8.79 -3.05
N THR A 86 9.82 9.84 -2.32
CA THR A 86 10.52 9.66 -1.02
C THR A 86 9.67 8.90 0.00
N ILE A 87 8.36 9.05 -0.05
CA ILE A 87 7.44 8.29 0.80
C ILE A 87 7.34 6.83 0.35
N ILE A 88 7.22 6.58 -0.97
CA ILE A 88 7.19 5.22 -1.51
C ILE A 88 8.47 4.46 -1.13
N THR A 89 9.64 5.09 -1.26
CA THR A 89 10.92 4.44 -0.91
C THR A 89 11.01 4.07 0.56
N GLU A 90 10.54 4.92 1.45
CA GLU A 90 10.52 4.62 2.87
C GLU A 90 9.49 3.54 3.25
N ILE A 91 8.31 3.55 2.61
CA ILE A 91 7.34 2.45 2.76
C ILE A 91 7.98 1.14 2.29
N ALA A 92 8.62 1.14 1.11
CA ALA A 92 9.25 -0.04 0.54
C ALA A 92 10.37 -0.59 1.44
N ARG A 93 11.22 0.27 1.99
CA ARG A 93 12.30 -0.10 2.90
C ARG A 93 11.75 -0.78 4.17
N ARG A 94 10.80 -0.15 4.85
CA ARG A 94 10.18 -0.70 6.07
C ARG A 94 9.41 -1.99 5.80
N TYR A 95 8.75 -2.08 4.67
CA TYR A 95 8.01 -3.28 4.27
C TYR A 95 8.96 -4.43 3.96
N GLN A 96 10.06 -4.16 3.26
CA GLN A 96 11.09 -5.16 2.97
C GLN A 96 11.73 -5.70 4.25
N GLU A 97 12.16 -4.86 5.18
CA GLU A 97 12.68 -5.28 6.49
C GLU A 97 11.70 -6.20 7.23
N LYS A 98 10.41 -5.89 7.17
CA LYS A 98 9.36 -6.71 7.79
C LYS A 98 9.25 -8.09 7.13
N ILE A 99 9.34 -8.16 5.80
CA ILE A 99 9.30 -9.41 5.04
C ILE A 99 10.54 -10.26 5.34
N GLU A 100 11.72 -9.67 5.29
CA GLU A 100 12.99 -10.33 5.59
C GLU A 100 13.02 -10.94 6.99
N ASN A 101 12.58 -10.17 7.98
CA ASN A 101 12.51 -10.63 9.38
C ASN A 101 11.49 -11.74 9.60
N TYR A 102 10.48 -11.84 8.74
CA TYR A 102 9.45 -12.87 8.88
C TYR A 102 9.76 -14.15 8.09
N TYR A 103 10.15 -14.01 6.83
CA TYR A 103 10.32 -15.18 5.94
C TYR A 103 11.74 -15.75 5.96
N HIS A 104 12.76 -14.91 6.19
CA HIS A 104 14.18 -15.29 6.05
C HIS A 104 14.47 -15.96 4.70
N ASP A 105 13.79 -15.50 3.63
CA ASP A 105 13.80 -16.06 2.27
C ASP A 105 13.93 -14.94 1.25
N GLU A 106 15.08 -14.91 0.57
CA GLU A 106 15.38 -13.88 -0.43
C GLU A 106 14.44 -13.93 -1.64
N ALA A 107 14.00 -15.13 -2.05
CA ALA A 107 13.04 -15.27 -3.15
C ALA A 107 11.69 -14.65 -2.79
N LYS A 108 11.24 -14.85 -1.56
CA LYS A 108 10.03 -14.21 -1.03
C LYS A 108 10.17 -12.70 -0.90
N THR A 109 11.30 -12.22 -0.40
CA THR A 109 11.58 -10.79 -0.31
C THR A 109 11.49 -10.13 -1.69
N ARG A 110 12.12 -10.74 -2.70
CA ARG A 110 12.06 -10.26 -4.08
C ARG A 110 10.64 -10.29 -4.67
N GLU A 111 9.87 -11.33 -4.41
CA GLU A 111 8.50 -11.48 -4.89
C GLU A 111 7.58 -10.40 -4.33
N LEU A 112 7.69 -10.11 -3.03
CA LEU A 112 6.83 -9.17 -2.30
C LEU A 112 7.33 -7.72 -2.31
N ALA A 113 8.56 -7.47 -2.76
CA ALA A 113 9.15 -6.13 -2.79
C ALA A 113 8.27 -5.14 -3.59
N ILE A 114 8.05 -3.94 -3.01
CA ILE A 114 7.35 -2.84 -3.68
C ILE A 114 8.21 -2.27 -4.80
N ILE A 115 9.50 -2.08 -4.56
CA ILE A 115 10.47 -1.62 -5.56
C ILE A 115 11.42 -2.76 -5.87
N TRP A 116 11.49 -3.14 -7.14
CA TRP A 116 12.38 -4.17 -7.63
C TRP A 116 12.74 -3.95 -9.10
N ASP A 117 14.01 -4.14 -9.44
CA ASP A 117 14.52 -4.03 -10.82
C ASP A 117 14.12 -2.71 -11.50
N GLY A 118 14.29 -1.60 -10.77
CA GLY A 118 13.96 -0.25 -11.27
C GLY A 118 12.47 0.04 -11.45
N GLN A 119 11.58 -0.85 -10.99
CA GLN A 119 10.13 -0.72 -11.12
C GLN A 119 9.44 -0.61 -9.77
N VAL A 120 8.42 0.23 -9.69
CA VAL A 120 7.46 0.28 -8.57
C VAL A 120 6.30 -0.64 -8.91
N ARG A 121 6.06 -1.65 -8.09
CA ARG A 121 4.97 -2.62 -8.23
C ARG A 121 3.75 -2.13 -7.47
N MET A 122 2.76 -1.60 -8.19
CA MET A 122 1.62 -0.92 -7.60
C MET A 122 0.74 -1.84 -6.75
N ALA A 123 0.57 -3.09 -7.16
CA ALA A 123 -0.18 -4.08 -6.38
C ALA A 123 0.49 -4.37 -5.01
N ASN A 124 1.83 -4.51 -4.98
CA ASN A 124 2.56 -4.73 -3.73
C ASN A 124 2.47 -3.50 -2.80
N LEU A 125 2.44 -2.29 -3.36
CA LEU A 125 2.17 -1.07 -2.59
C LEU A 125 0.75 -1.08 -1.98
N CYS A 126 -0.26 -1.49 -2.75
CA CYS A 126 -1.63 -1.63 -2.26
C CYS A 126 -1.75 -2.66 -1.13
N ILE A 127 -1.04 -3.78 -1.23
CA ILE A 127 -1.00 -4.82 -0.20
C ILE A 127 -0.33 -4.30 1.08
N ALA A 128 0.79 -3.61 0.95
CA ALA A 128 1.52 -3.07 2.09
C ALA A 128 0.70 -2.00 2.84
N GLY A 129 -0.04 -1.17 2.11
CA GLY A 129 -0.78 -0.02 2.65
C GLY A 129 -2.27 -0.26 2.93
N GLY A 130 -2.84 -1.41 2.52
CA GLY A 130 -4.26 -1.71 2.69
C GLY A 130 -4.59 -2.41 4.02
N MET A 131 -5.70 -2.04 4.64
CA MET A 131 -6.24 -2.75 5.82
C MET A 131 -6.90 -4.08 5.44
N ALA A 132 -7.37 -4.20 4.20
CA ALA A 132 -7.97 -5.41 3.65
C ALA A 132 -7.59 -5.54 2.17
N VAL A 133 -7.38 -6.77 1.73
CA VAL A 133 -7.09 -7.12 0.34
C VAL A 133 -8.03 -8.25 -0.08
N ASN A 134 -8.79 -8.05 -1.15
CA ASN A 134 -9.67 -9.07 -1.70
C ASN A 134 -9.67 -9.08 -3.23
N GLY A 135 -10.07 -10.20 -3.82
CA GLY A 135 -10.45 -10.31 -5.23
C GLY A 135 -11.94 -10.06 -5.42
N VAL A 136 -12.40 -10.03 -6.67
CA VAL A 136 -13.81 -9.79 -7.03
C VAL A 136 -14.75 -10.98 -6.73
N SER A 137 -14.21 -12.14 -6.38
CA SER A 137 -14.95 -13.33 -5.96
C SER A 137 -14.13 -14.13 -4.94
N ALA A 138 -14.76 -15.09 -4.25
CA ALA A 138 -14.06 -15.99 -3.33
C ALA A 138 -12.94 -16.76 -4.04
N LEU A 139 -13.21 -17.35 -5.20
CA LEU A 139 -12.22 -18.06 -6.01
C LEU A 139 -11.06 -17.13 -6.41
N HIS A 140 -11.35 -15.91 -6.85
CA HIS A 140 -10.34 -14.92 -7.21
C HIS A 140 -9.48 -14.54 -5.99
N SER A 141 -10.09 -14.34 -4.82
CA SER A 141 -9.35 -14.05 -3.58
C SER A 141 -8.41 -15.21 -3.19
N ASP A 142 -8.84 -16.46 -3.38
CA ASP A 142 -7.99 -17.63 -3.13
C ASP A 142 -6.81 -17.72 -4.12
N ILE A 143 -7.05 -17.43 -5.40
CA ILE A 143 -5.99 -17.35 -6.43
C ILE A 143 -5.00 -16.23 -6.07
N LEU A 144 -5.46 -15.05 -5.69
CA LEU A 144 -4.60 -13.95 -5.27
C LEU A 144 -3.72 -14.35 -4.08
N ARG A 145 -4.30 -15.04 -3.11
CA ARG A 145 -3.59 -15.47 -1.91
C ARG A 145 -2.53 -16.52 -2.20
N ASN A 146 -2.86 -17.51 -3.03
CA ASN A 146 -2.04 -18.70 -3.21
C ASN A 146 -1.08 -18.60 -4.41
N ASP A 147 -1.50 -17.95 -5.50
CA ASP A 147 -0.79 -18.00 -6.79
C ASP A 147 -0.20 -16.66 -7.21
N VAL A 148 -0.95 -15.55 -7.05
CA VAL A 148 -0.52 -14.23 -7.55
C VAL A 148 0.38 -13.51 -6.56
N PHE A 149 -0.07 -13.38 -5.33
CA PHE A 149 0.68 -12.65 -4.30
C PHE A 149 1.40 -13.57 -3.32
N LYS A 150 0.99 -14.84 -3.25
CA LYS A 150 1.55 -15.85 -2.31
C LYS A 150 1.74 -15.29 -0.90
N ILE A 151 0.79 -14.44 -0.50
CA ILE A 151 0.84 -13.69 0.74
C ILE A 151 0.58 -14.65 1.89
N GLY A 152 1.63 -15.04 2.60
CA GLY A 152 1.49 -15.76 3.87
C GLY A 152 0.86 -14.86 4.94
N ARG A 153 0.41 -15.47 6.03
CA ARG A 153 -0.24 -14.80 7.18
C ARG A 153 0.56 -13.62 7.78
N ALA A 154 1.81 -13.45 7.40
CA ALA A 154 2.70 -12.43 7.94
C ALA A 154 2.47 -11.03 7.40
N SER A 155 2.09 -10.87 6.12
CA SER A 155 1.85 -9.54 5.55
C SER A 155 0.42 -9.07 5.77
N CYS A 156 -0.49 -10.02 6.08
CA CYS A 156 -1.92 -9.79 6.29
C CYS A 156 -2.43 -10.41 7.58
N ARG A 157 -1.68 -10.31 8.69
CA ARG A 157 -2.21 -10.75 9.98
C ARG A 157 -3.48 -9.96 10.26
N GLU A 158 -4.65 -10.60 10.03
CA GLU A 158 -6.00 -10.09 10.27
C GLU A 158 -6.66 -9.27 9.14
N ARG A 159 -6.10 -9.21 7.90
CA ARG A 159 -6.59 -8.26 6.89
C ARG A 159 -7.17 -8.90 5.61
N VAL A 160 -7.39 -10.20 5.59
CA VAL A 160 -8.04 -10.90 4.45
C VAL A 160 -9.30 -11.61 4.91
#